data_112298fdbdf567c60cf830585941c6e8
#
_entry.id   112298fdbdf567c60cf830585941c6e8
#
_cell.length_a   1.000
_cell.length_b   1.000
_cell.length_c   1.000
_cell.angle_alpha   90.00
_cell.angle_beta   90.00
_cell.angle_gamma   90.00
#
_symmetry.space_group_name_H-M   'P 1'
#
loop_
_entity.id
_entity.type
_entity.pdbx_description
1 polymer ?
#
loop_
_entity_poly.entity_id
_entity_poly.type
_entity_poly.pdbx_seq_one_letter_code
_entity_poly.pdbx_strand_id
1 'polypeptide(L)'
;MANFRRRPRVRVEPIQSGGGQERGLRSGTVPTPLAVGLGFACELAKKEMGYDKKHIDRLSKRLITKLTQALPNVVFNGDPLNTYSGCINLSFAFVEGESLLMALKDVALSSGSACTSASLEPSYVLRAIGADEDLAHSSIRFGIGRFTTEEEVDYTAERCIKEVARLREMSPLWEMNEDGIDIKSIQWTQH
;
A
#
# COMPACT_ATOMS: atom_id res chain seq x y z
N MET A 1 7.48 -12.99 -19.83
CA MET A 1 7.65 -11.57 -19.45
C MET A 1 7.04 -10.71 -20.57
N ALA A 2 6.12 -9.81 -20.25
CA ALA A 2 5.54 -8.88 -21.22
C ALA A 2 6.15 -7.50 -21.02
N ASN A 3 6.65 -6.88 -22.07
CA ASN A 3 7.28 -5.57 -22.03
C ASN A 3 6.43 -4.55 -22.79
N PHE A 4 6.13 -3.43 -22.14
CA PHE A 4 5.45 -2.31 -22.77
C PHE A 4 6.43 -1.15 -23.02
N ARG A 5 6.55 -0.72 -24.27
CA ARG A 5 7.40 0.39 -24.68
C ARG A 5 6.53 1.60 -25.05
N ARG A 6 6.47 2.59 -24.19
CA ARG A 6 5.70 3.81 -24.45
C ARG A 6 6.40 4.81 -25.37
N ARG A 7 7.75 4.79 -25.41
CA ARG A 7 8.55 5.74 -26.20
C ARG A 7 9.38 4.99 -27.23
N PRO A 8 9.41 5.40 -28.49
CA PRO A 8 10.13 4.67 -29.56
C PRO A 8 11.66 4.67 -29.36
N ARG A 9 12.20 5.60 -28.56
CA ARG A 9 13.64 5.71 -28.27
C ARG A 9 14.11 4.92 -27.05
N VAL A 10 13.19 4.28 -26.29
CA VAL A 10 13.59 3.43 -25.16
C VAL A 10 14.20 2.14 -25.71
N ARG A 11 15.49 1.94 -25.47
CA ARG A 11 16.16 0.67 -25.75
C ARG A 11 15.93 -0.30 -24.59
N VAL A 12 15.62 -1.53 -24.96
CA VAL A 12 15.53 -2.65 -24.01
C VAL A 12 16.69 -3.58 -24.34
N GLU A 13 17.57 -3.80 -23.38
CA GLU A 13 18.65 -4.75 -23.51
C GLU A 13 18.16 -6.16 -23.15
N PRO A 14 18.58 -7.20 -23.91
CA PRO A 14 18.25 -8.56 -23.60
C PRO A 14 19.00 -9.01 -22.33
N ILE A 15 18.29 -9.59 -21.38
CA ILE A 15 18.90 -10.22 -20.20
C ILE A 15 19.29 -11.68 -20.47
N GLN A 16 18.92 -12.24 -21.61
CA GLN A 16 19.23 -13.60 -22.04
C GLN A 16 19.67 -13.56 -23.52
N SER A 17 20.94 -13.83 -23.75
CA SER A 17 21.53 -13.97 -25.08
C SER A 17 21.36 -15.40 -25.62
N GLY A 18 21.49 -15.59 -26.96
CA GLY A 18 21.38 -16.90 -27.62
C GLY A 18 20.95 -16.78 -29.07
N GLY A 19 20.02 -17.59 -29.53
CA GLY A 19 19.60 -17.74 -30.91
C GLY A 19 18.82 -16.56 -31.54
N GLY A 20 18.70 -15.43 -30.89
CA GLY A 20 18.11 -14.21 -31.48
C GLY A 20 16.58 -14.19 -31.58
N GLN A 21 15.88 -15.13 -30.92
CA GLN A 21 14.42 -15.16 -30.89
C GLN A 21 13.86 -13.85 -30.29
N GLU A 22 12.59 -13.56 -30.57
CA GLU A 22 11.92 -12.33 -30.14
C GLU A 22 12.67 -11.05 -30.58
N ARG A 23 13.21 -11.04 -31.80
CA ARG A 23 14.01 -9.95 -32.37
C ARG A 23 15.27 -9.63 -31.53
N GLY A 24 15.87 -10.64 -30.93
CA GLY A 24 17.05 -10.52 -30.07
C GLY A 24 16.75 -10.01 -28.65
N LEU A 25 15.50 -9.74 -28.32
CA LEU A 25 15.13 -9.22 -26.98
C LEU A 25 15.04 -10.31 -25.91
N ARG A 26 14.77 -11.56 -26.33
CA ARG A 26 14.73 -12.71 -25.44
C ARG A 26 15.03 -13.96 -26.24
N SER A 27 16.24 -14.44 -26.13
CA SER A 27 16.68 -15.66 -26.80
C SER A 27 16.17 -16.93 -26.10
N GLY A 28 16.25 -18.04 -26.80
CA GLY A 28 15.75 -19.35 -26.39
C GLY A 28 14.30 -19.59 -26.80
N THR A 29 13.91 -20.87 -26.83
CA THR A 29 12.56 -21.29 -27.20
C THR A 29 11.50 -20.62 -26.32
N VAL A 30 10.46 -20.08 -26.91
CA VAL A 30 9.34 -19.49 -26.17
C VAL A 30 8.64 -20.58 -25.34
N PRO A 31 8.47 -20.38 -24.03
CA PRO A 31 7.79 -21.35 -23.18
C PRO A 31 6.28 -21.32 -23.45
N THR A 32 5.84 -22.14 -24.39
CA THR A 32 4.45 -22.18 -24.87
C THR A 32 3.41 -22.29 -23.75
N PRO A 33 3.57 -23.17 -22.73
CA PRO A 33 2.59 -23.22 -21.64
C PRO A 33 2.43 -21.90 -20.87
N LEU A 34 3.54 -21.17 -20.64
CA LEU A 34 3.50 -19.88 -19.97
C LEU A 34 2.88 -18.79 -20.85
N ALA A 35 3.12 -18.83 -22.16
CA ALA A 35 2.52 -17.89 -23.10
C ALA A 35 1.00 -18.09 -23.17
N VAL A 36 0.54 -19.34 -23.26
CA VAL A 36 -0.89 -19.71 -23.25
C VAL A 36 -1.52 -19.33 -21.92
N GLY A 37 -0.88 -19.64 -20.80
CA GLY A 37 -1.36 -19.27 -19.46
C GLY A 37 -1.52 -17.77 -19.27
N LEU A 38 -0.56 -16.96 -19.77
CA LEU A 38 -0.67 -15.51 -19.76
C LEU A 38 -1.86 -15.03 -20.59
N GLY A 39 -2.03 -15.58 -21.81
CA GLY A 39 -3.16 -15.24 -22.68
C GLY A 39 -4.50 -15.53 -22.02
N PHE A 40 -4.65 -16.71 -21.45
CA PHE A 40 -5.86 -17.11 -20.72
C PHE A 40 -6.13 -16.22 -19.50
N ALA A 41 -5.11 -15.91 -18.70
CA ALA A 41 -5.23 -15.01 -17.56
C ALA A 41 -5.66 -13.60 -17.98
N CYS A 42 -5.14 -13.08 -19.09
CA CYS A 42 -5.56 -11.79 -19.65
C CYS A 42 -7.02 -11.81 -20.12
N GLU A 43 -7.45 -12.88 -20.77
CA GLU A 43 -8.85 -13.06 -21.20
C GLU A 43 -9.79 -13.09 -20.00
N LEU A 44 -9.46 -13.89 -18.99
CA LEU A 44 -10.23 -13.98 -17.76
C LEU A 44 -10.31 -12.63 -17.04
N ALA A 45 -9.17 -11.95 -16.87
CA ALA A 45 -9.13 -10.62 -16.28
C ALA A 45 -10.02 -9.62 -17.03
N LYS A 46 -9.93 -9.61 -18.38
CA LYS A 46 -10.78 -8.74 -19.22
C LYS A 46 -12.28 -9.01 -19.02
N LYS A 47 -12.65 -10.27 -18.84
CA LYS A 47 -14.03 -10.69 -18.62
C LYS A 47 -14.56 -10.31 -17.24
N GLU A 48 -13.72 -10.38 -16.19
CA GLU A 48 -14.13 -10.28 -14.81
C GLU A 48 -13.77 -8.93 -14.14
N MET A 49 -12.81 -8.18 -14.69
CA MET A 49 -12.32 -6.94 -14.08
C MET A 49 -13.41 -5.91 -13.74
N GLY A 50 -14.51 -5.88 -14.51
CA GLY A 50 -15.60 -4.95 -14.25
C GLY A 50 -16.40 -5.29 -12.98
N TYR A 51 -16.56 -6.57 -12.71
CA TYR A 51 -17.16 -7.08 -11.47
C TYR A 51 -16.20 -6.86 -10.29
N ASP A 52 -14.95 -7.30 -10.44
CA ASP A 52 -13.92 -7.17 -9.42
C ASP A 52 -13.74 -5.73 -8.99
N LYS A 53 -13.69 -4.81 -9.96
CA LYS A 53 -13.55 -3.37 -9.65
C LYS A 53 -14.69 -2.88 -8.75
N LYS A 54 -15.93 -3.18 -9.06
CA LYS A 54 -17.09 -2.73 -8.28
C LYS A 54 -17.06 -3.29 -6.85
N HIS A 55 -16.69 -4.57 -6.73
CA HIS A 55 -16.57 -5.24 -5.44
C HIS A 55 -15.47 -4.60 -4.59
N ILE A 56 -14.28 -4.45 -5.15
CA ILE A 56 -13.11 -3.87 -4.48
C ILE A 56 -13.36 -2.40 -4.11
N ASP A 57 -13.93 -1.59 -5.01
CA ASP A 57 -14.28 -0.18 -4.75
C ASP A 57 -15.23 -0.06 -3.53
N ARG A 58 -16.23 -0.95 -3.44
CA ARG A 58 -17.19 -0.96 -2.35
C ARG A 58 -16.53 -1.30 -1.01
N LEU A 59 -15.71 -2.33 -0.98
CA LEU A 59 -14.99 -2.76 0.23
C LEU A 59 -13.93 -1.74 0.66
N SER A 60 -13.21 -1.17 -0.27
CA SER A 60 -12.25 -0.10 -0.04
C SER A 60 -12.90 1.12 0.62
N LYS A 61 -14.00 1.59 0.03
CA LYS A 61 -14.78 2.70 0.60
C LYS A 61 -15.29 2.39 2.00
N ARG A 62 -15.74 1.15 2.24
CA ARG A 62 -16.21 0.69 3.56
C ARG A 62 -15.10 0.79 4.60
N LEU A 63 -13.91 0.25 4.28
CA LEU A 63 -12.75 0.29 5.19
C LEU A 63 -12.34 1.72 5.52
N ILE A 64 -12.13 2.55 4.49
CA ILE A 64 -11.72 3.95 4.66
C ILE A 64 -12.73 4.70 5.52
N THR A 65 -14.03 4.55 5.21
CA THR A 65 -15.10 5.25 5.94
C THR A 65 -15.11 4.84 7.41
N LYS A 66 -15.05 3.55 7.72
CA LYS A 66 -15.03 3.08 9.11
C LYS A 66 -13.83 3.63 9.89
N LEU A 67 -12.63 3.60 9.29
CA LEU A 67 -11.42 4.07 9.95
C LEU A 67 -11.43 5.60 10.15
N THR A 68 -11.80 6.37 9.14
CA THR A 68 -11.80 7.84 9.21
C THR A 68 -12.93 8.41 10.06
N GLN A 69 -14.05 7.70 10.21
CA GLN A 69 -15.14 8.11 11.11
C GLN A 69 -14.83 7.81 12.58
N ALA A 70 -14.12 6.73 12.86
CA ALA A 70 -13.83 6.30 14.23
C ALA A 70 -12.54 6.90 14.79
N LEU A 71 -11.59 7.23 13.94
CA LEU A 71 -10.27 7.71 14.35
C LEU A 71 -9.99 9.11 13.78
N PRO A 72 -9.67 10.10 14.61
CA PRO A 72 -9.14 11.38 14.14
C PRO A 72 -7.71 11.20 13.60
N ASN A 73 -7.24 12.18 12.83
CA ASN A 73 -5.85 12.22 12.33
C ASN A 73 -5.42 10.97 11.56
N VAL A 74 -6.31 10.43 10.72
CA VAL A 74 -6.01 9.41 9.72
C VAL A 74 -5.87 10.10 8.37
N VAL A 75 -4.75 9.86 7.68
CA VAL A 75 -4.43 10.50 6.40
C VAL A 75 -4.38 9.42 5.30
N PHE A 76 -5.11 9.66 4.21
CA PHE A 76 -5.01 8.84 3.01
C PHE A 76 -3.79 9.29 2.18
N ASN A 77 -2.88 8.38 1.89
CA ASN A 77 -1.68 8.65 1.11
C ASN A 77 -1.93 8.42 -0.38
N GLY A 78 -1.70 9.45 -1.17
CA GLY A 78 -1.92 9.45 -2.63
C GLY A 78 -3.16 10.21 -3.08
N ASP A 79 -3.49 10.08 -4.36
CA ASP A 79 -4.66 10.72 -4.95
C ASP A 79 -5.88 9.78 -4.85
N PRO A 80 -6.91 10.12 -4.04
CA PRO A 80 -8.08 9.26 -3.86
C PRO A 80 -8.92 9.08 -5.14
N LEU A 81 -8.77 9.97 -6.14
CA LEU A 81 -9.49 9.90 -7.41
C LEU A 81 -8.78 9.06 -8.46
N ASN A 82 -7.44 9.00 -8.39
CA ASN A 82 -6.59 8.36 -9.39
C ASN A 82 -5.76 7.21 -8.79
N THR A 83 -6.35 6.44 -7.88
CA THR A 83 -5.70 5.28 -7.27
C THR A 83 -6.43 3.97 -7.61
N TYR A 84 -5.72 2.86 -7.46
CA TYR A 84 -6.33 1.54 -7.50
C TYR A 84 -6.91 1.20 -6.13
N SER A 85 -8.22 1.04 -6.06
CA SER A 85 -8.94 0.84 -4.79
C SER A 85 -8.54 -0.41 -4.01
N GLY A 86 -7.95 -1.41 -4.68
CA GLY A 86 -7.43 -2.61 -4.03
C GLY A 86 -6.09 -2.40 -3.30
N CYS A 87 -5.52 -1.20 -3.34
CA CYS A 87 -4.29 -0.85 -2.64
C CYS A 87 -4.48 0.47 -1.90
N ILE A 88 -4.83 0.38 -0.62
CA ILE A 88 -5.09 1.53 0.26
C ILE A 88 -3.86 1.74 1.12
N ASN A 89 -3.37 2.96 1.21
CA ASN A 89 -2.32 3.34 2.15
C ASN A 89 -2.83 4.45 3.06
N LEU A 90 -2.85 4.18 4.36
CA LEU A 90 -3.30 5.12 5.39
C LEU A 90 -2.20 5.34 6.41
N SER A 91 -1.98 6.59 6.79
CA SER A 91 -1.13 6.96 7.92
C SER A 91 -1.99 7.27 9.15
N PHE A 92 -1.54 6.80 10.30
CA PHE A 92 -2.19 7.00 11.59
C PHE A 92 -1.30 7.89 12.46
N ALA A 93 -1.57 9.20 12.50
CA ALA A 93 -0.74 10.13 13.27
C ALA A 93 -0.61 9.70 14.74
N PHE A 94 0.56 9.95 15.33
CA PHE A 94 0.92 9.64 16.71
C PHE A 94 1.01 8.14 17.03
N VAL A 95 1.13 7.30 16.01
CA VAL A 95 1.32 5.85 16.14
C VAL A 95 2.56 5.44 15.36
N GLU A 96 3.37 4.61 15.97
CA GLU A 96 4.52 4.01 15.29
C GLU A 96 4.03 2.81 14.44
N GLY A 97 4.36 2.82 13.12
CA GLY A 97 3.77 1.89 12.15
C GLY A 97 4.16 0.44 12.36
N GLU A 98 5.38 0.15 12.82
CA GLU A 98 5.80 -1.23 13.10
C GLU A 98 5.08 -1.81 14.32
N SER A 99 4.90 -1.00 15.36
CA SER A 99 4.13 -1.37 16.54
C SER A 99 2.67 -1.67 16.19
N LEU A 100 2.07 -0.86 15.32
CA LEU A 100 0.73 -1.11 14.82
C LEU A 100 0.66 -2.39 13.98
N LEU A 101 1.64 -2.62 13.10
CA LEU A 101 1.70 -3.83 12.28
C LEU A 101 1.83 -5.08 13.15
N MET A 102 2.66 -5.03 14.20
CA MET A 102 2.81 -6.13 15.15
C MET A 102 1.55 -6.37 15.99
N ALA A 103 0.82 -5.31 16.35
CA ALA A 103 -0.45 -5.43 17.06
C ALA A 103 -1.56 -6.05 16.21
N LEU A 104 -1.47 -5.89 14.88
CA LEU A 104 -2.40 -6.44 13.89
C LEU A 104 -1.91 -7.75 13.26
N LYS A 105 -1.14 -8.55 13.98
CA LYS A 105 -0.51 -9.81 13.49
C LYS A 105 -1.49 -10.87 12.96
N ASP A 106 -2.75 -10.75 13.31
CA ASP A 106 -3.85 -11.59 12.85
C ASP A 106 -4.43 -11.14 11.49
N VAL A 107 -3.97 -10.01 10.96
CA VAL A 107 -4.35 -9.49 9.63
C VAL A 107 -3.10 -9.37 8.75
N ALA A 108 -3.16 -9.91 7.54
CA ALA A 108 -2.04 -9.81 6.58
C ALA A 108 -1.94 -8.39 6.01
N LEU A 109 -1.10 -7.58 6.60
CA LEU A 109 -0.85 -6.18 6.26
C LEU A 109 0.62 -5.94 5.87
N SER A 110 0.91 -4.79 5.32
CA SER A 110 2.27 -4.35 5.05
C SER A 110 2.49 -2.94 5.57
N SER A 111 3.68 -2.68 6.12
CA SER A 111 4.12 -1.31 6.37
C SER A 111 4.38 -0.56 5.06
N GLY A 112 4.42 0.76 5.11
CA GLY A 112 4.74 1.60 3.96
C GLY A 112 6.17 1.40 3.43
N SER A 113 7.09 0.83 4.23
CA SER A 113 8.52 0.68 3.93
C SER A 113 9.03 -0.76 3.93
N ALA A 114 8.23 -1.73 3.51
CA ALA A 114 8.57 -3.16 3.54
C ALA A 114 9.91 -3.53 2.85
N CYS A 115 10.42 -2.72 1.93
CA CYS A 115 11.69 -2.95 1.23
C CYS A 115 12.90 -2.33 1.94
N THR A 116 12.71 -1.47 2.92
CA THR A 116 13.74 -0.76 3.67
C THR A 116 13.72 -1.11 5.16
N SER A 117 13.15 -2.25 5.52
CA SER A 117 13.09 -2.74 6.91
C SER A 117 14.46 -2.86 7.61
N ALA A 118 15.56 -2.75 6.84
CA ALA A 118 16.92 -2.64 7.37
C ALA A 118 17.40 -1.19 7.53
N SER A 119 16.68 -0.19 7.03
CA SER A 119 16.96 1.23 7.22
C SER A 119 15.77 1.90 7.89
N LEU A 120 16.03 2.74 8.88
CA LEU A 120 15.03 3.54 9.58
C LEU A 120 14.39 4.63 8.69
N GLU A 121 14.67 4.63 7.38
CA GLU A 121 14.15 5.62 6.45
C GLU A 121 12.73 5.30 5.99
N PRO A 122 11.85 6.32 5.95
CA PRO A 122 10.49 6.16 5.43
C PRO A 122 10.52 5.84 3.93
N SER A 123 9.46 5.22 3.44
CA SER A 123 9.32 4.85 2.03
C SER A 123 9.56 6.05 1.10
N TYR A 124 10.54 5.93 0.19
CA TYR A 124 10.80 6.94 -0.83
C TYR A 124 9.58 7.19 -1.72
N VAL A 125 8.68 6.21 -1.87
CA VAL A 125 7.41 6.36 -2.61
C VAL A 125 6.50 7.33 -1.87
N LEU A 126 6.32 7.17 -0.56
CA LEU A 126 5.48 8.06 0.25
C LEU A 126 6.01 9.49 0.23
N ARG A 127 7.33 9.67 0.34
CA ARG A 127 7.97 10.99 0.19
C ARG A 127 7.71 11.59 -1.20
N ALA A 128 7.82 10.79 -2.26
CA ALA A 128 7.60 11.24 -3.63
C ALA A 128 6.16 11.67 -3.93
N ILE A 129 5.16 11.10 -3.24
CA ILE A 129 3.76 11.51 -3.33
C ILE A 129 3.38 12.61 -2.33
N GLY A 130 4.37 13.16 -1.59
CA GLY A 130 4.17 14.31 -0.71
C GLY A 130 3.68 13.99 0.70
N ALA A 131 3.79 12.74 1.16
CA ALA A 131 3.51 12.41 2.55
C ALA A 131 4.57 13.05 3.47
N ASP A 132 4.11 13.65 4.58
CA ASP A 132 4.98 14.13 5.65
C ASP A 132 5.82 12.97 6.21
N GLU A 133 7.06 13.22 6.59
CA GLU A 133 7.99 12.17 7.03
C GLU A 133 7.47 11.41 8.26
N ASP A 134 6.93 12.12 9.25
CA ASP A 134 6.34 11.52 10.46
C ASP A 134 5.14 10.65 10.11
N LEU A 135 4.30 11.09 9.15
CA LEU A 135 3.15 10.32 8.68
C LEU A 135 3.57 9.12 7.83
N ALA A 136 4.69 9.22 7.12
CA ALA A 136 5.19 8.10 6.33
C ALA A 136 5.63 6.91 7.21
N HIS A 137 6.17 7.18 8.40
CA HIS A 137 6.53 6.15 9.38
C HIS A 137 5.31 5.44 10.00
N SER A 138 4.17 6.12 10.10
CA SER A 138 2.93 5.58 10.65
C SER A 138 2.02 4.91 9.62
N SER A 139 2.52 4.71 8.38
CA SER A 139 1.70 4.25 7.28
C SER A 139 1.54 2.73 7.24
N ILE A 140 0.31 2.29 7.01
CA ILE A 140 -0.05 0.89 6.76
C ILE A 140 -0.69 0.76 5.39
N ARG A 141 -0.30 -0.28 4.66
CA ARG A 141 -0.87 -0.65 3.36
C ARG A 141 -1.83 -1.81 3.52
N PHE A 142 -3.09 -1.57 3.15
CA PHE A 142 -4.15 -2.56 3.11
C PHE A 142 -4.34 -3.03 1.67
N GLY A 143 -4.38 -4.34 1.47
CA GLY A 143 -4.69 -4.97 0.19
C GLY A 143 -6.10 -5.56 0.20
N ILE A 144 -6.95 -5.15 -0.74
CA ILE A 144 -8.29 -5.70 -0.92
C ILE A 144 -8.34 -6.40 -2.28
N GLY A 145 -8.69 -7.67 -2.29
CA GLY A 145 -8.75 -8.51 -3.48
C GLY A 145 -10.18 -8.93 -3.83
N ARG A 146 -10.29 -9.67 -4.93
CA ARG A 146 -11.56 -10.18 -5.44
C ARG A 146 -12.29 -11.16 -4.50
N PHE A 147 -11.58 -11.79 -3.58
CA PHE A 147 -12.12 -12.77 -2.64
C PHE A 147 -12.28 -12.21 -1.23
N THR A 148 -11.85 -10.96 -1.00
CA THR A 148 -12.04 -10.31 0.30
C THR A 148 -13.53 -10.12 0.59
N THR A 149 -13.94 -10.43 1.82
CA THR A 149 -15.34 -10.33 2.25
C THR A 149 -15.61 -9.03 3.03
N GLU A 150 -16.88 -8.72 3.25
CA GLU A 150 -17.27 -7.59 4.11
C GLU A 150 -16.90 -7.84 5.56
N GLU A 151 -17.05 -9.06 6.03
CA GLU A 151 -16.73 -9.48 7.39
C GLU A 151 -15.24 -9.33 7.67
N GLU A 152 -14.38 -9.68 6.72
CA GLU A 152 -12.93 -9.48 6.83
C GLU A 152 -12.56 -7.98 6.89
N VAL A 153 -13.23 -7.16 6.10
CA VAL A 153 -13.03 -5.70 6.13
C VAL A 153 -13.50 -5.11 7.45
N ASP A 154 -14.66 -5.55 7.95
CA ASP A 154 -15.21 -5.09 9.22
C ASP A 154 -14.32 -5.49 10.40
N TYR A 155 -13.90 -6.74 10.44
CA TYR A 155 -12.94 -7.25 11.42
C TYR A 155 -11.63 -6.45 11.42
N THR A 156 -11.07 -6.22 10.22
CA THR A 156 -9.84 -5.44 10.06
C THR A 156 -10.01 -4.01 10.57
N ALA A 157 -11.14 -3.36 10.24
CA ALA A 157 -11.42 -2.01 10.72
C ALA A 157 -11.53 -1.97 12.25
N GLU A 158 -12.29 -2.87 12.86
CA GLU A 158 -12.47 -2.94 14.32
C GLU A 158 -11.16 -3.19 15.04
N ARG A 159 -10.35 -4.13 14.56
CA ARG A 159 -9.03 -4.41 15.11
C ARG A 159 -8.11 -3.19 15.00
N CYS A 160 -8.08 -2.54 13.83
CA CYS A 160 -7.26 -1.36 13.60
C CYS A 160 -7.68 -0.19 14.52
N ILE A 161 -8.97 0.08 14.65
CA ILE A 161 -9.50 1.13 15.55
C ILE A 161 -9.05 0.88 16.99
N LYS A 162 -9.23 -0.35 17.48
CA LYS A 162 -8.85 -0.73 18.84
C LYS A 162 -7.34 -0.56 19.09
N GLU A 163 -6.50 -1.05 18.19
CA GLU A 163 -5.05 -1.03 18.40
C GLU A 163 -4.47 0.39 18.21
N VAL A 164 -5.01 1.19 17.28
CA VAL A 164 -4.62 2.60 17.12
C VAL A 164 -4.96 3.40 18.39
N ALA A 165 -6.16 3.23 18.93
CA ALA A 165 -6.56 3.88 20.18
C ALA A 165 -5.61 3.50 21.33
N ARG A 166 -5.35 2.21 21.52
CA ARG A 166 -4.43 1.70 22.54
C ARG A 166 -3.00 2.25 22.39
N LEU A 167 -2.48 2.31 21.16
CA LEU A 167 -1.13 2.82 20.92
C LEU A 167 -1.04 4.32 21.16
N ARG A 168 -2.10 5.08 20.82
CA ARG A 168 -2.18 6.51 21.11
C ARG A 168 -2.21 6.81 22.61
N GLU A 169 -2.96 6.04 23.40
CA GLU A 169 -2.98 6.17 24.86
C GLU A 169 -1.58 6.03 25.51
N MET A 170 -0.66 5.34 24.83
CA MET A 170 0.73 5.18 25.28
C MET A 170 1.69 6.21 24.65
N SER A 171 1.21 7.10 23.81
CA SER A 171 2.03 8.06 23.06
C SER A 171 2.01 9.43 23.74
N PRO A 172 3.15 9.93 24.26
CA PRO A 172 3.23 11.28 24.81
C PRO A 172 2.85 12.38 23.79
N LEU A 173 3.10 12.13 22.50
CA LEU A 173 2.74 13.06 21.43
C LEU A 173 1.24 13.15 21.23
N TRP A 174 0.51 12.08 21.50
CA TRP A 174 -0.95 12.09 21.46
C TRP A 174 -1.53 12.92 22.62
N GLU A 175 -1.03 12.74 23.82
CA GLU A 175 -1.42 13.53 25.01
C GLU A 175 -1.21 15.03 24.77
N MET A 176 -0.03 15.42 24.24
CA MET A 176 0.26 16.81 23.88
C MET A 176 -0.71 17.35 22.82
N ASN A 177 -1.08 16.54 21.83
CA ASN A 177 -2.05 16.94 20.80
C ASN A 177 -3.46 17.14 21.39
N GLU A 178 -3.90 16.30 22.33
CA GLU A 178 -5.18 16.44 23.03
C GLU A 178 -5.20 17.71 23.89
N ASP A 179 -4.06 18.07 24.50
CA ASP A 179 -3.87 19.31 25.27
C ASP A 179 -3.77 20.56 24.38
N GLY A 180 -3.86 20.41 23.05
CA GLY A 180 -3.80 21.51 22.09
C GLY A 180 -2.40 22.11 21.88
N ILE A 181 -1.35 21.39 22.24
CA ILE A 181 0.05 21.80 22.05
C ILE A 181 0.44 21.55 20.60
N ASP A 182 0.91 22.58 19.89
CA ASP A 182 1.47 22.44 18.55
C ASP A 182 2.85 21.77 18.60
N ILE A 183 2.87 20.47 18.31
CA ILE A 183 4.07 19.64 18.35
C ILE A 183 5.14 20.12 17.35
N LYS A 184 4.75 20.75 16.24
CA LYS A 184 5.68 21.32 15.26
C LYS A 184 6.42 22.56 15.78
N SER A 185 5.90 23.19 16.82
CA SER A 185 6.52 24.36 17.47
C SER A 185 7.58 23.99 18.52
N ILE A 186 7.68 22.71 18.90
CA ILE A 186 8.58 22.22 19.93
C ILE A 186 9.99 22.08 19.36
N GLN A 187 10.95 22.85 19.91
CA GLN A 187 12.36 22.68 19.60
C GLN A 187 12.92 21.49 20.42
N TRP A 188 13.13 20.36 19.77
CA TRP A 188 13.78 19.20 20.38
C TRP A 188 15.28 19.48 20.51
N THR A 189 15.78 19.61 21.72
CA THR A 189 17.22 19.66 21.98
C THR A 189 17.82 18.29 21.70
N GLN A 190 18.66 18.21 20.67
CA GLN A 190 19.49 17.02 20.45
C GLN A 190 20.54 16.97 21.58
N HIS A 191 20.48 15.92 22.38
CA HIS A 191 21.53 15.55 23.34
C HIS A 191 22.44 14.50 22.72
#